data_c33094d157c9c808830512584c1606a2
#
_entry.id   c33094d157c9c808830512584c1606a2
#
_cell.length_a   1.000
_cell.length_b   1.000
_cell.length_c   1.000
_cell.angle_alpha   90.00
_cell.angle_beta   90.00
_cell.angle_gamma   90.00
#
_symmetry.space_group_name_H-M   'P 1'
#
loop_
_entity.id
_entity.type
_entity.pdbx_description
1 polymer ?
#
loop_
_entity_poly.entity_id
_entity_poly.type
_entity_poly.pdbx_seq_one_letter_code
_entity_poly.pdbx_strand_id
1 'polypeptide(L)'
;MAEELRLIIVSGLSGSGKSVALHVLEDLGYYCIDHLPAALLKAVVEELTTGAEDPTRQLAIGIDARNRPEELETLPKLIADLREQEVHAEVLFLQASDDVLLKRFSETRRRHPLAHGGTALRAAIAREREILSQVINSADLVIDTTRTSVYELADAIHERVDRRKIRSLSVLIESFGFKNGIPADADFVFDLRCLPNPYWTSELRGLTGLDADVIRFLDAQTAFVSMYRDILRFLKHWIPEYDNRKRGYLTVALGCTGGQHRSVYMTEKLAAALRKSHDPVLTRHNELRKLPLNS
;
A
#
# COMPACT_ATOMS: atom_id res chain seq x y z
N MET A 1 13.94 14.83 24.06
CA MET A 1 12.57 14.32 23.92
C MET A 1 12.71 12.82 23.83
N ALA A 2 12.01 12.03 24.63
CA ALA A 2 12.01 10.57 24.48
C ALA A 2 11.46 10.25 23.07
N GLU A 3 12.18 9.43 22.29
CA GLU A 3 11.67 8.97 21.00
C GLU A 3 10.44 8.10 21.23
N GLU A 4 9.32 8.43 20.55
CA GLU A 4 8.07 7.66 20.63
C GLU A 4 8.29 6.23 20.06
N LEU A 5 7.71 5.24 20.71
CA LEU A 5 7.70 3.87 20.20
C LEU A 5 6.90 3.80 18.90
N ARG A 6 7.51 3.28 17.85
CA ARG A 6 6.86 2.96 16.58
C ARG A 6 6.61 1.46 16.48
N LEU A 7 5.33 1.09 16.41
CA LEU A 7 4.87 -0.30 16.27
C LEU A 7 4.21 -0.49 14.90
N ILE A 8 4.72 -1.43 14.10
CA ILE A 8 4.09 -1.84 12.84
C ILE A 8 3.55 -3.26 12.99
N ILE A 9 2.24 -3.40 12.89
CA ILE A 9 1.59 -4.70 12.85
C ILE A 9 1.48 -5.12 11.38
N VAL A 10 2.22 -6.16 11.02
CA VAL A 10 2.21 -6.72 9.65
C VAL A 10 1.22 -7.87 9.60
N SER A 11 0.10 -7.67 8.90
CA SER A 11 -0.90 -8.70 8.67
C SER A 11 -1.16 -8.91 7.18
N GLY A 12 -2.01 -9.85 6.84
CA GLY A 12 -2.38 -10.12 5.45
C GLY A 12 -2.50 -11.60 5.13
N LEU A 13 -2.96 -11.86 3.91
CA LEU A 13 -3.22 -13.21 3.42
C LEU A 13 -1.93 -14.03 3.33
N SER A 14 -2.04 -15.31 3.58
CA SER A 14 -0.94 -16.26 3.40
C SER A 14 -0.49 -16.28 1.93
N GLY A 15 0.81 -16.07 1.70
CA GLY A 15 1.38 -15.93 0.35
C GLY A 15 1.33 -14.51 -0.23
N SER A 16 0.81 -13.51 0.50
CA SER A 16 0.80 -12.11 0.06
C SER A 16 2.12 -11.36 0.23
N GLY A 17 3.11 -11.92 0.94
CA GLY A 17 4.43 -11.32 1.10
C GLY A 17 4.77 -10.83 2.52
N LYS A 18 4.03 -11.23 3.56
CA LYS A 18 4.29 -10.82 4.96
C LYS A 18 5.74 -11.04 5.40
N SER A 19 6.31 -12.21 5.12
CA SER A 19 7.70 -12.49 5.50
C SER A 19 8.70 -11.58 4.80
N VAL A 20 8.43 -11.20 3.55
CA VAL A 20 9.25 -10.20 2.83
C VAL A 20 9.14 -8.84 3.53
N ALA A 21 7.93 -8.43 3.91
CA ALA A 21 7.72 -7.17 4.60
C ALA A 21 8.47 -7.12 5.95
N LEU A 22 8.41 -8.19 6.73
CA LEU A 22 9.14 -8.28 8.00
C LEU A 22 10.66 -8.23 7.81
N HIS A 23 11.22 -8.93 6.81
CA HIS A 23 12.66 -8.85 6.52
C HIS A 23 13.08 -7.43 6.11
N VAL A 24 12.27 -6.73 5.28
CA VAL A 24 12.57 -5.34 4.91
C VAL A 24 12.53 -4.42 6.13
N LEU A 25 11.57 -4.62 7.04
CA LEU A 25 11.50 -3.84 8.28
C LEU A 25 12.68 -4.15 9.21
N GLU A 26 13.16 -5.39 9.25
CA GLU A 26 14.38 -5.78 9.98
C GLU A 26 15.62 -5.07 9.42
N ASP A 27 15.76 -5.03 8.09
CA ASP A 27 16.83 -4.28 7.40
C ASP A 27 16.75 -2.76 7.68
N LEU A 28 15.55 -2.24 7.99
CA LEU A 28 15.29 -0.86 8.41
C LEU A 28 15.53 -0.61 9.91
N GLY A 29 15.96 -1.62 10.65
CA GLY A 29 16.29 -1.52 12.06
C GLY A 29 15.12 -1.79 13.02
N TYR A 30 13.99 -2.32 12.53
CA TYR A 30 12.91 -2.75 13.41
C TYR A 30 13.26 -4.08 14.09
N TYR A 31 12.92 -4.20 15.36
CA TYR A 31 12.89 -5.48 16.03
C TYR A 31 11.65 -6.26 15.56
N CYS A 32 11.86 -7.38 14.87
CA CYS A 32 10.79 -8.11 14.19
C CYS A 32 10.40 -9.39 14.94
N ILE A 33 9.10 -9.59 15.17
CA ILE A 33 8.54 -10.84 15.72
C ILE A 33 7.48 -11.34 14.75
N ASP A 34 7.66 -12.53 14.17
CA ASP A 34 6.66 -13.13 13.29
C ASP A 34 5.75 -14.11 14.08
N HIS A 35 4.52 -14.28 13.60
CA HIS A 35 3.52 -15.22 14.14
C HIS A 35 3.17 -15.03 15.62
N LEU A 36 3.14 -13.79 16.09
CA LEU A 36 2.76 -13.50 17.47
C LEU A 36 1.25 -13.77 17.67
N PRO A 37 0.85 -14.49 18.74
CA PRO A 37 -0.53 -14.50 19.18
C PRO A 37 -1.00 -13.09 19.57
N ALA A 38 -2.13 -12.62 19.00
CA ALA A 38 -2.62 -11.26 19.20
C ALA A 38 -2.85 -10.94 20.70
N ALA A 39 -3.25 -11.94 21.49
CA ALA A 39 -3.41 -11.81 22.94
C ALA A 39 -2.13 -11.42 23.68
N LEU A 40 -0.94 -11.69 23.12
CA LEU A 40 0.35 -11.35 23.73
C LEU A 40 0.89 -9.98 23.31
N LEU A 41 0.24 -9.31 22.35
CA LEU A 41 0.73 -8.05 21.77
C LEU A 41 1.05 -7.00 22.84
N LYS A 42 0.12 -6.76 23.76
CA LYS A 42 0.31 -5.77 24.83
C LYS A 42 1.48 -6.12 25.75
N ALA A 43 1.58 -7.37 26.19
CA ALA A 43 2.66 -7.83 27.06
C ALA A 43 4.04 -7.71 26.40
N VAL A 44 4.14 -8.03 25.10
CA VAL A 44 5.39 -7.89 24.34
C VAL A 44 5.79 -6.41 24.20
N VAL A 45 4.83 -5.53 23.89
CA VAL A 45 5.08 -4.10 23.80
C VAL A 45 5.58 -3.55 25.15
N GLU A 46 4.92 -3.89 26.25
CA GLU A 46 5.31 -3.48 27.60
C GLU A 46 6.72 -3.97 27.96
N GLU A 47 7.02 -5.25 27.74
CA GLU A 47 8.32 -5.85 28.07
C GLU A 47 9.49 -5.19 27.31
N LEU A 48 9.31 -4.99 25.99
CA LEU A 48 10.37 -4.44 25.14
C LEU A 48 10.57 -2.92 25.30
N THR A 49 9.62 -2.23 25.90
CA THR A 49 9.68 -0.77 26.04
C THR A 49 10.02 -0.28 27.44
N THR A 50 9.70 -1.05 28.47
CA THR A 50 9.85 -0.61 29.88
C THR A 50 10.93 -1.38 30.64
N GLY A 51 11.30 -2.59 30.22
CA GLY A 51 12.19 -3.48 30.97
C GLY A 51 13.67 -3.46 30.59
N ALA A 52 14.07 -2.77 29.52
CA ALA A 52 15.41 -2.84 28.96
C ALA A 52 16.27 -1.62 29.29
N GLU A 53 17.61 -1.82 29.49
CA GLU A 53 18.59 -0.72 29.60
C GLU A 53 18.62 0.12 28.29
N ASP A 54 18.33 -0.53 27.12
CA ASP A 54 18.17 0.12 25.81
C ASP A 54 16.81 -0.29 25.21
N PRO A 55 15.74 0.48 25.49
CA PRO A 55 14.39 0.10 25.07
C PRO A 55 14.24 0.15 23.55
N THR A 56 13.65 -0.90 22.99
CA THR A 56 13.33 -0.96 21.57
C THR A 56 12.36 0.14 21.17
N ARG A 57 12.73 0.97 20.18
CA ARG A 57 11.91 2.10 19.71
C ARG A 57 11.18 1.81 18.39
N GLN A 58 11.58 0.78 17.69
CA GLN A 58 10.97 0.36 16.42
C GLN A 58 10.67 -1.13 16.48
N LEU A 59 9.38 -1.47 16.44
CA LEU A 59 8.90 -2.83 16.61
C LEU A 59 8.00 -3.21 15.42
N ALA A 60 8.22 -4.38 14.81
CA ALA A 60 7.37 -4.92 13.77
C ALA A 60 6.86 -6.32 14.17
N ILE A 61 5.55 -6.50 14.17
CA ILE A 61 4.92 -7.73 14.66
C ILE A 61 4.03 -8.34 13.59
N GLY A 62 4.33 -9.58 13.20
CA GLY A 62 3.52 -10.39 12.29
C GLY A 62 2.34 -11.04 13.02
N ILE A 63 1.11 -10.69 12.65
CA ILE A 63 -0.14 -11.30 13.13
C ILE A 63 -0.90 -11.84 11.93
N ASP A 64 -1.27 -13.14 11.95
CA ASP A 64 -1.92 -13.79 10.82
C ASP A 64 -3.13 -14.67 11.26
N ALA A 65 -3.78 -15.32 10.29
CA ALA A 65 -4.98 -16.14 10.49
C ALA A 65 -4.75 -17.45 11.27
N ARG A 66 -3.54 -17.72 11.80
CA ARG A 66 -3.31 -18.80 12.77
C ARG A 66 -3.78 -18.41 14.17
N ASN A 67 -3.98 -17.13 14.40
CA ASN A 67 -4.62 -16.63 15.61
C ASN A 67 -6.07 -17.08 15.68
N ARG A 68 -6.61 -17.14 16.89
CA ARG A 68 -8.04 -17.45 17.08
C ARG A 68 -8.89 -16.32 16.50
N PRO A 69 -10.02 -16.63 15.84
CA PRO A 69 -10.89 -15.59 15.28
C PRO A 69 -11.27 -14.51 16.30
N GLU A 70 -11.57 -14.90 17.53
CA GLU A 70 -11.96 -13.99 18.62
C GLU A 70 -10.84 -13.02 19.00
N GLU A 71 -9.57 -13.46 18.92
CA GLU A 71 -8.39 -12.60 19.16
C GLU A 71 -8.21 -11.59 18.06
N LEU A 72 -8.46 -11.96 16.80
CA LEU A 72 -8.39 -11.06 15.64
C LEU A 72 -9.54 -10.06 15.62
N GLU A 73 -10.73 -10.43 16.09
CA GLU A 73 -11.86 -9.51 16.25
C GLU A 73 -11.56 -8.40 17.28
N THR A 74 -10.80 -8.73 18.32
CA THR A 74 -10.42 -7.75 19.37
C THR A 74 -9.18 -6.93 19.03
N LEU A 75 -8.40 -7.33 18.02
CA LEU A 75 -7.15 -6.67 17.65
C LEU A 75 -7.30 -5.16 17.34
N PRO A 76 -8.34 -4.68 16.60
CA PRO A 76 -8.50 -3.25 16.35
C PRO A 76 -8.66 -2.43 17.64
N LYS A 77 -9.37 -2.97 18.64
CA LYS A 77 -9.52 -2.33 19.95
C LYS A 77 -8.19 -2.28 20.70
N LEU A 78 -7.45 -3.39 20.70
CA LEU A 78 -6.14 -3.45 21.35
C LEU A 78 -5.15 -2.44 20.76
N ILE A 79 -5.19 -2.23 19.42
CA ILE A 79 -4.38 -1.23 18.74
C ILE A 79 -4.81 0.19 19.15
N ALA A 80 -6.12 0.45 19.27
CA ALA A 80 -6.63 1.73 19.74
C ALA A 80 -6.16 2.02 21.16
N ASP A 81 -6.24 1.04 22.07
CA ASP A 81 -5.76 1.17 23.45
C ASP A 81 -4.25 1.48 23.52
N LEU A 82 -3.42 0.86 22.63
CA LEU A 82 -1.99 1.17 22.52
C LEU A 82 -1.74 2.60 22.03
N ARG A 83 -2.55 3.08 21.08
CA ARG A 83 -2.46 4.47 20.58
C ARG A 83 -2.82 5.50 21.66
N GLU A 84 -3.75 5.18 22.53
CA GLU A 84 -4.08 6.03 23.71
C GLU A 84 -2.92 6.09 24.71
N GLN A 85 -2.04 5.07 24.74
CA GLN A 85 -0.83 5.01 25.56
C GLN A 85 0.40 5.61 24.87
N GLU A 86 0.20 6.51 23.88
CA GLU A 86 1.25 7.20 23.13
C GLU A 86 2.15 6.26 22.28
N VAL A 87 1.74 5.00 22.03
CA VAL A 87 2.39 4.12 21.09
C VAL A 87 1.96 4.48 19.66
N HIS A 88 2.91 4.79 18.79
CA HIS A 88 2.61 5.03 17.37
C HIS A 88 2.41 3.69 16.65
N ALA A 89 1.23 3.09 16.81
CA ALA A 89 0.88 1.80 16.24
C ALA A 89 0.19 1.94 14.86
N GLU A 90 0.69 1.20 13.87
CA GLU A 90 0.16 1.16 12.50
C GLU A 90 -0.05 -0.27 12.03
N VAL A 91 -1.10 -0.51 11.26
CA VAL A 91 -1.41 -1.80 10.64
C VAL A 91 -1.08 -1.75 9.16
N LEU A 92 -0.08 -2.53 8.75
CA LEU A 92 0.25 -2.82 7.36
C LEU A 92 -0.41 -4.14 6.96
N PHE A 93 -1.37 -4.09 6.04
CA PHE A 93 -2.06 -5.27 5.53
C PHE A 93 -1.62 -5.59 4.10
N LEU A 94 -1.20 -6.83 3.87
CA LEU A 94 -0.77 -7.33 2.57
C LEU A 94 -1.83 -8.25 1.97
N GLN A 95 -2.21 -8.00 0.73
CA GLN A 95 -3.15 -8.86 0.00
C GLN A 95 -2.67 -9.19 -1.40
N ALA A 96 -3.32 -10.17 -2.02
CA ALA A 96 -3.21 -10.45 -3.45
C ALA A 96 -4.50 -11.12 -3.94
N SER A 97 -4.72 -11.15 -5.27
CA SER A 97 -5.83 -11.87 -5.86
C SER A 97 -5.72 -13.38 -5.62
N ASP A 98 -6.86 -14.05 -5.55
CA ASP A 98 -6.91 -15.51 -5.28
C ASP A 98 -6.12 -16.32 -6.30
N ASP A 99 -6.17 -15.95 -7.58
CA ASP A 99 -5.44 -16.65 -8.64
C ASP A 99 -3.91 -16.52 -8.46
N VAL A 100 -3.43 -15.36 -8.00
CA VAL A 100 -2.01 -15.16 -7.69
C VAL A 100 -1.61 -15.94 -6.44
N LEU A 101 -2.45 -15.96 -5.40
CA LEU A 101 -2.20 -16.76 -4.20
C LEU A 101 -2.15 -18.25 -4.53
N LEU A 102 -3.13 -18.77 -5.30
CA LEU A 102 -3.15 -20.16 -5.77
C LEU A 102 -1.87 -20.52 -6.52
N LYS A 103 -1.41 -19.64 -7.43
CA LYS A 103 -0.17 -19.83 -8.18
C LYS A 103 1.04 -19.87 -7.26
N ARG A 104 1.19 -18.92 -6.33
CA ARG A 104 2.31 -18.84 -5.37
C ARG A 104 2.36 -20.10 -4.47
N PHE A 105 1.22 -20.59 -4.00
CA PHE A 105 1.17 -21.82 -3.23
C PHE A 105 1.57 -23.06 -4.07
N SER A 106 1.15 -23.12 -5.33
CA SER A 106 1.54 -24.17 -6.26
C SER A 106 3.06 -24.19 -6.51
N GLU A 107 3.67 -23.03 -6.70
CA GLU A 107 5.10 -22.87 -6.95
C GLU A 107 5.95 -23.20 -5.72
N THR A 108 5.53 -22.75 -4.53
CA THR A 108 6.30 -22.96 -3.28
C THR A 108 6.05 -24.31 -2.64
N ARG A 109 5.02 -25.06 -3.08
CA ARG A 109 4.59 -26.32 -2.49
C ARG A 109 4.36 -26.30 -0.96
N ARG A 110 4.16 -25.11 -0.40
CA ARG A 110 3.82 -24.95 1.02
C ARG A 110 2.34 -25.26 1.25
N ARG A 111 2.02 -25.80 2.42
CA ARG A 111 0.61 -25.96 2.82
C ARG A 111 0.07 -24.64 3.35
N HIS A 112 -1.16 -24.31 2.97
CA HIS A 112 -1.85 -23.16 3.51
C HIS A 112 -2.14 -23.39 5.01
N PRO A 113 -1.95 -22.39 5.91
CA PRO A 113 -2.16 -22.57 7.36
C PRO A 113 -3.53 -23.12 7.74
N LEU A 114 -4.57 -22.76 6.99
CA LEU A 114 -5.94 -23.22 7.23
C LEU A 114 -6.37 -24.44 6.38
N ALA A 115 -5.48 -25.01 5.57
CA ALA A 115 -5.77 -26.21 4.76
C ALA A 115 -5.50 -27.48 5.56
N HIS A 116 -6.40 -27.82 6.47
CA HIS A 116 -6.36 -29.06 7.24
C HIS A 116 -7.48 -30.02 6.81
N GLY A 117 -7.28 -31.33 6.99
CA GLY A 117 -8.33 -32.34 6.81
C GLY A 117 -8.92 -32.46 5.41
N GLY A 118 -8.15 -32.15 4.35
CA GLY A 118 -8.65 -32.26 2.95
C GLY A 118 -9.32 -30.98 2.42
N THR A 119 -9.27 -29.86 3.15
CA THR A 119 -9.81 -28.58 2.66
C THR A 119 -9.09 -28.14 1.40
N ALA A 120 -9.84 -27.83 0.35
CA ALA A 120 -9.30 -27.28 -0.89
C ALA A 120 -8.63 -25.93 -0.67
N LEU A 121 -7.49 -25.67 -1.31
CA LEU A 121 -6.72 -24.43 -1.13
C LEU A 121 -7.57 -23.18 -1.35
N ARG A 122 -8.44 -23.15 -2.37
CA ARG A 122 -9.34 -22.00 -2.64
C ARG A 122 -10.30 -21.73 -1.48
N ALA A 123 -10.84 -22.77 -0.85
CA ALA A 123 -11.71 -22.64 0.31
C ALA A 123 -10.93 -22.13 1.55
N ALA A 124 -9.68 -22.58 1.72
CA ALA A 124 -8.81 -22.09 2.79
C ALA A 124 -8.48 -20.60 2.64
N ILE A 125 -8.20 -20.12 1.41
CA ILE A 125 -7.98 -18.71 1.11
C ILE A 125 -9.25 -17.89 1.39
N ALA A 126 -10.42 -18.34 0.94
CA ALA A 126 -11.68 -17.66 1.20
C ALA A 126 -11.95 -17.54 2.72
N ARG A 127 -11.72 -18.63 3.45
CA ARG A 127 -11.86 -18.64 4.92
C ARG A 127 -10.87 -17.70 5.61
N GLU A 128 -9.63 -17.61 5.11
CA GLU A 128 -8.64 -16.66 5.64
C GLU A 128 -9.09 -15.21 5.46
N ARG A 129 -9.68 -14.84 4.30
CA ARG A 129 -10.25 -13.50 4.08
C ARG A 129 -11.35 -13.16 5.07
N GLU A 130 -12.24 -14.11 5.36
CA GLU A 130 -13.31 -13.90 6.36
C GLU A 130 -12.72 -13.64 7.75
N ILE A 131 -11.77 -14.46 8.19
CA ILE A 131 -11.11 -14.35 9.50
C ILE A 131 -10.37 -13.00 9.63
N LEU A 132 -9.68 -12.54 8.56
CA LEU A 132 -8.91 -11.31 8.58
C LEU A 132 -9.72 -10.06 8.21
N SER A 133 -11.04 -10.18 8.01
CA SER A 133 -11.90 -9.06 7.57
C SER A 133 -11.85 -7.84 8.50
N GLN A 134 -11.82 -8.05 9.80
CA GLN A 134 -11.74 -6.96 10.78
C GLN A 134 -10.35 -6.29 10.76
N VAL A 135 -9.29 -7.07 10.52
CA VAL A 135 -7.92 -6.56 10.47
C VAL A 135 -7.71 -5.68 9.24
N ILE A 136 -8.18 -6.12 8.06
CA ILE A 136 -8.08 -5.29 6.83
C ILE A 136 -8.89 -4.00 6.94
N ASN A 137 -10.08 -4.06 7.57
CA ASN A 137 -10.93 -2.87 7.76
C ASN A 137 -10.29 -1.83 8.71
N SER A 138 -9.39 -2.25 9.59
CA SER A 138 -8.64 -1.40 10.52
C SER A 138 -7.23 -1.06 10.04
N ALA A 139 -6.84 -1.51 8.84
CA ALA A 139 -5.51 -1.27 8.30
C ALA A 139 -5.27 0.20 7.97
N ASP A 140 -4.12 0.72 8.38
CA ASP A 140 -3.66 2.07 8.03
C ASP A 140 -3.07 2.10 6.61
N LEU A 141 -2.39 1.03 6.21
CA LEU A 141 -1.83 0.85 4.88
C LEU A 141 -2.17 -0.54 4.35
N VAL A 142 -2.83 -0.59 3.20
CA VAL A 142 -3.04 -1.82 2.42
C VAL A 142 -2.09 -1.81 1.24
N ILE A 143 -1.39 -2.92 0.99
CA ILE A 143 -0.57 -3.11 -0.21
C ILE A 143 -1.08 -4.33 -0.98
N ASP A 144 -1.53 -4.10 -2.21
CA ASP A 144 -1.89 -5.18 -3.14
C ASP A 144 -0.65 -5.69 -3.88
N THR A 145 -0.27 -6.92 -3.59
CA THR A 145 0.91 -7.57 -4.19
C THR A 145 0.58 -8.45 -5.40
N THR A 146 -0.64 -8.36 -5.96
CA THR A 146 -1.08 -9.17 -7.11
C THR A 146 -0.12 -9.08 -8.29
N ARG A 147 0.44 -7.89 -8.52
CA ARG A 147 1.32 -7.61 -9.66
C ARG A 147 2.72 -7.15 -9.23
N THR A 148 3.03 -7.30 -7.96
CA THR A 148 4.23 -6.77 -7.35
C THR A 148 5.26 -7.89 -7.20
N SER A 149 6.47 -7.67 -7.66
CA SER A 149 7.63 -8.53 -7.38
C SER A 149 8.10 -8.33 -5.93
N VAL A 150 8.98 -9.22 -5.45
CA VAL A 150 9.59 -9.10 -4.11
C VAL A 150 10.34 -7.77 -3.97
N TYR A 151 11.06 -7.34 -5.02
CA TYR A 151 11.80 -6.08 -5.02
C TYR A 151 10.89 -4.86 -4.99
N GLU A 152 9.81 -4.86 -5.77
CA GLU A 152 8.84 -3.76 -5.78
C GLU A 152 8.08 -3.67 -4.46
N LEU A 153 7.84 -4.79 -3.78
CA LEU A 153 7.27 -4.79 -2.43
C LEU A 153 8.25 -4.17 -1.42
N ALA A 154 9.53 -4.54 -1.50
CA ALA A 154 10.58 -3.95 -0.66
C ALA A 154 10.66 -2.43 -0.85
N ASP A 155 10.72 -1.98 -2.11
CA ASP A 155 10.71 -0.55 -2.45
C ASP A 155 9.49 0.17 -1.87
N ALA A 156 8.29 -0.42 -2.01
CA ALA A 156 7.05 0.16 -1.50
C ALA A 156 7.06 0.31 0.02
N ILE A 157 7.62 -0.66 0.75
CA ILE A 157 7.77 -0.60 2.21
C ILE A 157 8.78 0.48 2.60
N HIS A 158 9.93 0.53 1.95
CA HIS A 158 10.92 1.58 2.18
C HIS A 158 10.32 2.98 1.97
N GLU A 159 9.66 3.20 0.85
CA GLU A 159 9.10 4.51 0.50
C GLU A 159 7.95 4.93 1.41
N ARG A 160 7.05 4.00 1.74
CA ARG A 160 5.83 4.30 2.48
C ARG A 160 6.03 4.30 3.99
N VAL A 161 6.93 3.46 4.51
CA VAL A 161 7.12 3.24 5.96
C VAL A 161 8.32 4.01 6.47
N ASP A 162 9.52 3.83 5.86
CA ASP A 162 10.77 4.38 6.37
C ASP A 162 10.88 5.89 6.17
N ARG A 163 10.59 6.39 4.97
CA ARG A 163 10.72 7.82 4.65
C ARG A 163 9.66 8.71 5.27
N ARG A 164 8.65 8.14 5.88
CA ARG A 164 7.59 8.91 6.51
C ARG A 164 8.04 9.48 7.87
N LYS A 165 7.93 10.79 8.04
CA LYS A 165 8.03 11.41 9.36
C LYS A 165 6.87 10.91 10.23
N ILE A 166 7.14 10.55 11.46
CA ILE A 166 6.09 10.19 12.42
C ILE A 166 5.04 11.31 12.43
N ARG A 167 3.75 10.93 12.26
CA ARG A 167 2.59 11.83 12.21
C ARG A 167 2.41 12.67 10.93
N SER A 168 3.06 12.35 9.81
CA SER A 168 2.73 12.97 8.52
C SER A 168 1.96 12.00 7.60
N LEU A 169 0.97 12.53 6.87
CA LEU A 169 0.23 11.77 5.87
C LEU A 169 1.13 11.51 4.64
N SER A 170 1.39 10.25 4.29
CA SER A 170 2.08 9.89 3.05
C SER A 170 1.09 9.78 1.90
N VAL A 171 1.19 10.65 0.90
CA VAL A 171 0.33 10.63 -0.28
C VAL A 171 1.03 9.89 -1.42
N LEU A 172 0.44 8.80 -1.91
CA LEU A 172 0.86 8.12 -3.13
C LEU A 172 -0.09 8.48 -4.27
N ILE A 173 0.46 8.98 -5.38
CA ILE A 173 -0.29 9.17 -6.62
C ILE A 173 0.19 8.12 -7.62
N GLU A 174 -0.71 7.29 -8.12
CA GLU A 174 -0.33 6.23 -9.04
C GLU A 174 -1.09 6.25 -10.36
N SER A 175 -0.41 5.87 -11.43
CA SER A 175 -1.03 5.64 -12.73
C SER A 175 -1.29 4.17 -12.97
N PHE A 176 -2.46 3.85 -13.53
CA PHE A 176 -2.82 2.47 -13.90
C PHE A 176 -3.58 2.40 -15.22
N GLY A 177 -3.64 1.18 -15.79
CA GLY A 177 -4.44 0.86 -16.96
C GLY A 177 -5.69 0.07 -16.59
N PHE A 178 -6.90 0.59 -16.93
CA PHE A 178 -8.16 -0.12 -16.68
C PHE A 178 -8.21 -1.52 -17.28
N LYS A 179 -7.50 -1.75 -18.40
CA LYS A 179 -7.39 -3.10 -19.00
C LYS A 179 -6.77 -4.14 -18.05
N ASN A 180 -6.05 -3.67 -17.03
CA ASN A 180 -5.36 -4.52 -16.05
C ASN A 180 -6.06 -4.51 -14.67
N GLY A 181 -7.22 -3.85 -14.54
CA GLY A 181 -7.98 -3.73 -13.30
C GLY A 181 -7.60 -2.50 -12.49
N ILE A 182 -8.48 -2.11 -11.59
CA ILE A 182 -8.29 -1.00 -10.65
C ILE A 182 -7.41 -1.50 -9.51
N PRO A 183 -6.42 -0.70 -9.05
CA PRO A 183 -5.65 -1.01 -7.85
C PRO A 183 -6.57 -1.15 -6.62
N ALA A 184 -6.42 -2.25 -5.88
CA ALA A 184 -7.31 -2.54 -4.74
C ALA A 184 -6.91 -1.78 -3.46
N ASP A 185 -5.76 -1.13 -3.46
CA ASP A 185 -5.22 -0.29 -2.39
C ASP A 185 -5.49 1.21 -2.58
N ALA A 186 -6.26 1.58 -3.63
CA ALA A 186 -6.59 2.97 -3.91
C ALA A 186 -7.74 3.50 -3.04
N ASP A 187 -7.53 4.64 -2.38
CA ASP A 187 -8.57 5.38 -1.66
C ASP A 187 -9.44 6.21 -2.61
N PHE A 188 -8.83 6.82 -3.64
CA PHE A 188 -9.51 7.55 -4.70
C PHE A 188 -9.12 7.02 -6.07
N VAL A 189 -10.09 6.89 -6.94
CA VAL A 189 -9.88 6.47 -8.34
C VAL A 189 -10.49 7.51 -9.28
N PHE A 190 -9.65 8.07 -10.17
CA PHE A 190 -10.11 9.00 -11.21
C PHE A 190 -9.99 8.35 -12.60
N ASP A 191 -11.08 8.37 -13.35
CA ASP A 191 -11.13 7.82 -14.70
C ASP A 191 -10.80 8.92 -15.74
N LEU A 192 -9.67 8.77 -16.42
CA LEU A 192 -9.19 9.69 -17.44
C LEU A 192 -9.51 9.23 -18.88
N ARG A 193 -10.34 8.20 -19.07
CA ARG A 193 -10.64 7.66 -20.41
C ARG A 193 -11.48 8.62 -21.27
N CYS A 194 -12.21 9.53 -20.66
CA CYS A 194 -12.95 10.58 -21.36
C CYS A 194 -12.06 11.64 -22.04
N LEU A 195 -10.77 11.71 -21.68
CA LEU A 195 -9.81 12.68 -22.22
C LEU A 195 -9.27 12.24 -23.59
N PRO A 196 -8.86 13.20 -24.46
CA PRO A 196 -8.20 12.90 -25.75
C PRO A 196 -7.05 11.90 -25.58
N ASN A 197 -6.99 10.93 -26.48
CA ASN A 197 -6.07 9.80 -26.33
C ASN A 197 -4.88 9.93 -27.30
N PRO A 198 -3.63 10.15 -26.80
CA PRO A 198 -2.44 10.22 -27.63
C PRO A 198 -2.20 8.98 -28.51
N TYR A 199 -2.71 7.81 -28.11
CA TYR A 199 -2.55 6.55 -28.85
C TYR A 199 -3.06 6.61 -30.31
N TRP A 200 -4.02 7.49 -30.60
CA TRP A 200 -4.58 7.64 -31.95
C TRP A 200 -3.69 8.48 -32.88
N THR A 201 -2.68 9.17 -32.34
CA THR A 201 -1.65 9.86 -33.10
C THR A 201 -0.47 8.93 -33.32
N SER A 202 -0.13 8.63 -34.56
CA SER A 202 0.88 7.61 -34.94
C SER A 202 2.22 7.84 -34.23
N GLU A 203 2.66 9.09 -34.19
CA GLU A 203 3.95 9.55 -33.64
C GLU A 203 3.99 9.42 -32.11
N LEU A 204 2.83 9.43 -31.43
CA LEU A 204 2.74 9.39 -29.97
C LEU A 204 2.45 7.99 -29.42
N ARG A 205 2.05 7.05 -30.29
CA ARG A 205 1.57 5.72 -29.87
C ARG A 205 2.61 4.93 -29.08
N GLY A 206 3.89 5.02 -29.46
CA GLY A 206 5.00 4.30 -28.83
C GLY A 206 5.64 5.04 -27.65
N LEU A 207 5.21 6.26 -27.39
CA LEU A 207 5.72 7.10 -26.32
C LEU A 207 4.91 6.90 -25.02
N THR A 208 5.30 7.56 -23.96
CA THR A 208 4.66 7.53 -22.63
C THR A 208 4.27 8.92 -22.16
N GLY A 209 3.56 9.02 -21.06
CA GLY A 209 3.24 10.31 -20.43
C GLY A 209 4.44 11.06 -19.84
N LEU A 210 5.65 10.49 -19.90
CA LEU A 210 6.90 11.16 -19.52
C LEU A 210 7.57 11.87 -20.72
N ASP A 211 7.16 11.52 -21.94
CA ASP A 211 7.77 12.05 -23.15
C ASP A 211 7.22 13.44 -23.51
N ALA A 212 8.10 14.35 -23.90
CA ALA A 212 7.77 15.76 -24.16
C ALA A 212 6.67 15.97 -25.21
N ASP A 213 6.59 15.09 -26.22
CA ASP A 213 5.60 15.19 -27.29
C ASP A 213 4.19 14.82 -26.79
N VAL A 214 4.08 13.81 -25.94
CA VAL A 214 2.84 13.43 -25.27
C VAL A 214 2.40 14.51 -24.29
N ILE A 215 3.34 15.07 -23.53
CA ILE A 215 3.09 16.19 -22.61
C ILE A 215 2.53 17.39 -23.38
N ARG A 216 3.17 17.81 -24.47
CA ARG A 216 2.70 18.93 -25.32
C ARG A 216 1.30 18.67 -25.89
N PHE A 217 1.08 17.45 -26.38
CA PHE A 217 -0.25 17.05 -26.90
C PHE A 217 -1.33 17.19 -25.82
N LEU A 218 -1.10 16.68 -24.61
CA LEU A 218 -2.08 16.71 -23.53
C LEU A 218 -2.27 18.12 -22.95
N ASP A 219 -1.24 18.91 -22.82
CA ASP A 219 -1.33 20.29 -22.35
C ASP A 219 -2.10 21.21 -23.32
N ALA A 220 -2.10 20.89 -24.60
CA ALA A 220 -2.90 21.60 -25.60
C ALA A 220 -4.41 21.26 -25.50
N GLN A 221 -4.79 20.21 -24.74
CA GLN A 221 -6.19 19.80 -24.62
C GLN A 221 -6.88 20.48 -23.46
N THR A 222 -7.86 21.33 -23.75
CA THR A 222 -8.66 22.05 -22.72
C THR A 222 -9.30 21.10 -21.71
N ALA A 223 -9.81 19.94 -22.15
CA ALA A 223 -10.39 18.93 -21.29
C ALA A 223 -9.39 18.36 -20.29
N PHE A 224 -8.14 18.10 -20.72
CA PHE A 224 -7.07 17.62 -19.85
C PHE A 224 -6.71 18.66 -18.77
N VAL A 225 -6.56 19.91 -19.18
CA VAL A 225 -6.25 21.02 -18.26
C VAL A 225 -7.37 21.25 -17.25
N SER A 226 -8.64 21.14 -17.67
CA SER A 226 -9.79 21.25 -16.77
C SER A 226 -9.81 20.11 -15.75
N MET A 227 -9.69 18.86 -16.18
CA MET A 227 -9.64 17.69 -15.32
C MET A 227 -8.49 17.78 -14.30
N TYR A 228 -7.29 18.18 -14.75
CA TYR A 228 -6.17 18.42 -13.85
C TYR A 228 -6.50 19.43 -12.73
N ARG A 229 -7.11 20.56 -13.09
CA ARG A 229 -7.49 21.62 -12.12
C ARG A 229 -8.50 21.11 -11.12
N ASP A 230 -9.49 20.34 -11.56
CA ASP A 230 -10.56 19.82 -10.70
C ASP A 230 -10.03 18.77 -9.74
N ILE A 231 -9.20 17.82 -10.22
CA ILE A 231 -8.55 16.82 -9.35
C ILE A 231 -7.61 17.51 -8.37
N LEU A 232 -6.77 18.45 -8.82
CA LEU A 232 -5.86 19.17 -7.94
C LEU A 232 -6.61 19.95 -6.84
N ARG A 233 -7.73 20.61 -7.19
CA ARG A 233 -8.59 21.31 -6.22
C ARG A 233 -9.17 20.34 -5.21
N PHE A 234 -9.69 19.20 -5.67
CA PHE A 234 -10.20 18.14 -4.83
C PHE A 234 -9.12 17.65 -3.83
N LEU A 235 -7.95 17.29 -4.33
CA LEU A 235 -6.87 16.78 -3.48
C LEU A 235 -6.38 17.82 -2.48
N LYS A 236 -6.18 19.08 -2.89
CA LYS A 236 -5.78 20.16 -1.98
C LYS A 236 -6.80 20.45 -0.88
N HIS A 237 -8.09 20.20 -1.15
CA HIS A 237 -9.14 20.35 -0.15
C HIS A 237 -9.15 19.17 0.84
N TRP A 238 -9.03 17.94 0.34
CA TRP A 238 -9.23 16.76 1.18
C TRP A 238 -7.96 16.23 1.86
N ILE A 239 -6.77 16.40 1.30
CA ILE A 239 -5.50 15.95 1.93
C ILE A 239 -5.38 16.47 3.39
N PRO A 240 -5.60 17.76 3.69
CA PRO A 240 -5.55 18.24 5.07
C PRO A 240 -6.57 17.59 6.01
N GLU A 241 -7.76 17.22 5.51
CA GLU A 241 -8.78 16.54 6.32
C GLU A 241 -8.36 15.13 6.71
N TYR A 242 -7.65 14.42 5.83
CA TYR A 242 -7.07 13.11 6.14
C TYR A 242 -5.92 13.22 7.14
N ASP A 243 -5.07 14.24 7.00
CA ASP A 243 -3.95 14.52 7.91
C ASP A 243 -4.46 14.89 9.32
N ASN A 244 -5.46 15.75 9.41
CA ASN A 244 -6.12 16.12 10.67
C ASN A 244 -6.73 14.91 11.41
N ARG A 245 -7.15 13.88 10.69
CA ARG A 245 -7.67 12.63 11.27
C ARG A 245 -6.57 11.62 11.62
N LYS A 246 -5.30 12.03 11.58
CA LYS A 246 -4.12 11.21 11.89
C LYS A 246 -4.01 9.96 11.00
N ARG A 247 -4.54 10.03 9.78
CA ARG A 247 -4.36 8.94 8.81
C ARG A 247 -2.92 8.96 8.31
N GLY A 248 -2.27 7.79 8.30
CA GLY A 248 -0.86 7.68 7.89
C GLY A 248 -0.65 7.71 6.39
N TYR A 249 -1.64 7.23 5.60
CA TYR A 249 -1.47 6.96 4.17
C TYR A 249 -2.70 7.33 3.38
N LEU A 250 -2.47 7.85 2.16
CA LEU A 250 -3.50 8.13 1.17
C LEU A 250 -3.00 7.68 -0.21
N THR A 251 -3.78 6.88 -0.92
CA THR A 251 -3.46 6.40 -2.27
C THR A 251 -4.48 6.94 -3.28
N VAL A 252 -3.99 7.65 -4.29
CA VAL A 252 -4.79 8.24 -5.37
C VAL A 252 -4.43 7.57 -6.69
N ALA A 253 -5.34 6.82 -7.28
CA ALA A 253 -5.14 6.10 -8.53
C ALA A 253 -5.75 6.86 -9.72
N LEU A 254 -4.96 7.06 -10.77
CA LEU A 254 -5.34 7.73 -12.01
C LEU A 254 -5.34 6.72 -13.16
N GLY A 255 -6.51 6.46 -13.73
CA GLY A 255 -6.68 5.41 -14.73
C GLY A 255 -6.88 5.95 -16.15
N CYS A 256 -6.16 5.38 -17.12
CA CYS A 256 -6.50 5.47 -18.53
C CYS A 256 -6.61 4.04 -19.12
N THR A 257 -6.92 3.87 -20.41
CA THR A 257 -7.11 2.54 -20.98
C THR A 257 -5.88 1.63 -20.81
N GLY A 258 -4.72 2.12 -21.22
CA GLY A 258 -3.45 1.36 -21.18
C GLY A 258 -2.51 1.68 -20.04
N GLY A 259 -2.76 2.75 -19.26
CA GLY A 259 -1.88 3.15 -18.15
C GLY A 259 -0.54 3.78 -18.56
N GLN A 260 -0.37 4.22 -19.81
CA GLN A 260 0.94 4.63 -20.36
C GLN A 260 1.06 6.13 -20.69
N HIS A 261 -0.03 6.81 -21.06
CA HIS A 261 0.00 8.19 -21.53
C HIS A 261 -0.67 9.16 -20.56
N ARG A 262 -2.02 9.28 -20.64
CA ARG A 262 -2.84 10.25 -19.88
C ARG A 262 -2.67 10.14 -18.37
N SER A 263 -2.75 8.91 -17.86
CA SER A 263 -2.61 8.65 -16.43
C SER A 263 -1.20 8.95 -15.93
N VAL A 264 -0.17 8.56 -16.67
CA VAL A 264 1.23 8.82 -16.31
C VAL A 264 1.48 10.32 -16.19
N TYR A 265 1.16 11.09 -17.24
CA TYR A 265 1.38 12.54 -17.20
C TYR A 265 0.54 13.25 -16.13
N MET A 266 -0.73 12.84 -15.94
CA MET A 266 -1.58 13.40 -14.89
C MET A 266 -0.98 13.15 -13.50
N THR A 267 -0.45 11.94 -13.26
CA THR A 267 0.23 11.56 -12.00
C THR A 267 1.40 12.49 -11.72
N GLU A 268 2.31 12.64 -12.66
CA GLU A 268 3.49 13.50 -12.49
C GLU A 268 3.12 14.97 -12.27
N LYS A 269 2.17 15.47 -13.05
CA LYS A 269 1.72 16.86 -12.97
C LYS A 269 1.04 17.19 -11.63
N LEU A 270 0.21 16.28 -11.11
CA LEU A 270 -0.42 16.43 -9.80
C LEU A 270 0.60 16.32 -8.67
N ALA A 271 1.50 15.34 -8.73
CA ALA A 271 2.55 15.16 -7.73
C ALA A 271 3.47 16.37 -7.64
N ALA A 272 3.92 16.92 -8.77
CA ALA A 272 4.73 18.11 -8.81
C ALA A 272 4.03 19.34 -8.20
N ALA A 273 2.71 19.45 -8.36
CA ALA A 273 1.92 20.52 -7.77
C ALA A 273 1.69 20.34 -6.26
N LEU A 274 1.47 19.10 -5.80
CA LEU A 274 1.22 18.79 -4.40
C LEU A 274 2.50 18.84 -3.55
N ARG A 275 3.66 18.45 -4.08
CA ARG A 275 4.98 18.55 -3.41
C ARG A 275 5.33 19.97 -2.97
N LYS A 276 4.67 21.00 -3.54
CA LYS A 276 4.85 22.40 -3.11
C LYS A 276 4.22 22.71 -1.75
N SER A 277 3.27 21.92 -1.30
CA SER A 277 2.48 22.16 -0.09
C SER A 277 2.36 20.95 0.83
N HIS A 278 2.82 19.78 0.42
CA HIS A 278 2.71 18.53 1.17
C HIS A 278 3.94 17.63 0.96
N ASP A 279 4.40 16.96 2.04
CA ASP A 279 5.55 16.06 2.04
C ASP A 279 5.32 14.95 3.08
N PRO A 280 5.43 13.66 2.69
CA PRO A 280 5.87 13.15 1.39
C PRO A 280 4.74 12.98 0.36
N VAL A 281 5.05 13.26 -0.91
CA VAL A 281 4.22 12.91 -2.07
C VAL A 281 5.02 12.00 -3.01
N LEU A 282 4.57 10.77 -3.13
CA LEU A 282 5.21 9.71 -3.91
C LEU A 282 4.47 9.49 -5.24
N THR A 283 5.17 8.97 -6.25
CA THR A 283 4.58 8.57 -7.54
C THR A 283 4.91 7.12 -7.86
N ARG A 284 3.95 6.40 -8.47
CA ARG A 284 4.11 5.02 -8.96
C ARG A 284 3.42 4.86 -10.31
N HIS A 285 4.08 4.17 -11.24
CA HIS A 285 3.52 3.86 -12.56
C HIS A 285 3.38 2.36 -12.76
N ASN A 286 2.18 1.84 -12.59
CA ASN A 286 1.94 0.39 -12.58
C ASN A 286 2.20 -0.30 -13.93
N GLU A 287 2.21 0.48 -15.03
CA GLU A 287 2.36 -0.07 -16.37
C GLU A 287 3.69 0.26 -17.06
N LEU A 288 4.44 1.30 -16.63
CA LEU A 288 5.72 1.65 -17.27
C LEU A 288 6.84 0.65 -16.96
N ARG A 289 6.86 0.08 -15.75
CA ARG A 289 7.85 -0.93 -15.34
C ARG A 289 7.75 -2.25 -16.10
N LYS A 290 6.69 -2.45 -16.89
CA LYS A 290 6.45 -3.67 -17.69
C LYS A 290 6.92 -3.55 -19.13
N LEU A 291 7.36 -2.38 -19.57
CA LEU A 291 7.99 -2.22 -20.88
C LEU A 291 9.40 -2.82 -20.78
N PRO A 292 9.75 -3.80 -21.66
CA PRO A 292 11.14 -4.24 -21.73
C PRO A 292 11.99 -3.01 -22.05
N LEU A 293 13.05 -2.80 -21.29
CA LEU A 293 14.12 -1.88 -21.69
C LEU A 293 14.58 -2.37 -23.08
N ASN A 294 14.21 -1.64 -24.12
CA ASN A 294 14.70 -1.91 -25.47
C ASN A 294 16.21 -1.85 -25.41
N SER A 295 16.82 -3.05 -25.48
CA SER A 295 18.26 -3.25 -25.62
C SER A 295 18.78 -2.68 -26.93
#